data_67273eff69032f220bded65ce0a2029b
#
_entry.id   67273eff69032f220bded65ce0a2029b
#
_cell.length_a   1.000
_cell.length_b   1.000
_cell.length_c   1.000
_cell.angle_alpha   90.00
_cell.angle_beta   90.00
_cell.angle_gamma   90.00
#
_symmetry.space_group_name_H-M   'P 1'
#
loop_
_entity.id
_entity.type
_entity.pdbx_description
1 polymer ?
#
loop_
_entity_poly.entity_id
_entity_poly.type
_entity_poly.pdbx_seq_one_letter_code
_entity_poly.pdbx_strand_id
1 'polypeptide(L)'
;MVFDTEVYSNTGGQSSKSTPTGAIAQFAAGGKETKKKDMASIAMSYGYVYVAQISMGADFNQTVKAIAEAEAYPGPSLIIAYAPCINHGIKKGMAKAQTEEELAVKVGYWHNFRFNPAAEGNKFSLDSKAPSDGDYQAFLTVRFVTTL
;
A
#
# COMPACT_ATOMS: atom_id res chain seq x y z
N MET A 1 -3.03 1.89 13.03
CA MET A 1 -2.23 1.56 11.81
C MET A 1 -2.68 0.22 11.25
N VAL A 2 -2.72 0.07 9.93
CA VAL A 2 -3.05 -1.16 9.21
C VAL A 2 -1.88 -1.52 8.30
N PHE A 3 -1.43 -2.78 8.35
CA PHE A 3 -0.44 -3.30 7.41
C PHE A 3 -1.17 -4.02 6.26
N ASP A 4 -1.05 -3.48 5.06
CA ASP A 4 -1.65 -4.06 3.86
C ASP A 4 -0.70 -5.11 3.27
N THR A 5 -0.95 -6.36 3.62
CA THR A 5 -0.24 -7.53 3.10
C THR A 5 -0.92 -8.14 1.87
N GLU A 6 -1.99 -7.52 1.36
CA GLU A 6 -2.77 -7.91 0.17
C GLU A 6 -3.45 -9.28 0.26
N VAL A 7 -2.88 -10.23 0.98
CA VAL A 7 -3.43 -11.57 1.22
C VAL A 7 -3.46 -11.88 2.71
N TYR A 8 -4.20 -12.89 3.13
CA TYR A 8 -4.11 -13.42 4.49
C TYR A 8 -2.79 -14.19 4.65
N SER A 9 -1.73 -13.48 5.06
CA SER A 9 -0.37 -14.03 5.08
C SER A 9 -0.16 -15.11 6.12
N ASN A 10 -0.75 -14.95 7.31
CA ASN A 10 -0.57 -15.87 8.44
C ASN A 10 -1.15 -17.26 8.17
N THR A 11 -2.22 -17.37 7.41
CA THR A 11 -2.92 -18.62 7.12
C THR A 11 -2.55 -19.24 5.76
N GLY A 12 -1.59 -18.68 5.04
CA GLY A 12 -1.04 -19.26 3.83
C GLY A 12 -1.40 -18.59 2.51
N GLY A 13 -1.77 -17.32 2.51
CA GLY A 13 -1.91 -16.53 1.28
C GLY A 13 -3.28 -16.58 0.62
N GLN A 14 -4.35 -16.72 1.40
CA GLN A 14 -5.71 -16.67 0.88
C GLN A 14 -6.05 -15.27 0.37
N SER A 15 -6.91 -15.22 -0.64
CA SER A 15 -7.48 -13.98 -1.15
C SER A 15 -8.25 -13.23 -0.07
N SER A 16 -8.00 -11.94 0.04
CA SER A 16 -8.67 -11.01 0.95
C SER A 16 -9.38 -9.90 0.16
N LYS A 17 -10.05 -9.00 0.86
CA LYS A 17 -10.58 -7.77 0.22
C LYS A 17 -9.49 -6.79 -0.19
N SER A 18 -8.29 -6.90 0.37
CA SER A 18 -7.10 -6.13 -0.04
C SER A 18 -6.36 -6.71 -1.23
N THR A 19 -6.69 -7.92 -1.66
CA THR A 19 -6.05 -8.54 -2.83
C THR A 19 -6.44 -7.77 -4.11
N PRO A 20 -5.49 -7.37 -4.95
CA PRO A 20 -5.77 -6.69 -6.21
C PRO A 20 -6.62 -7.52 -7.18
N THR A 21 -7.31 -6.86 -8.09
CA THR A 21 -8.04 -7.53 -9.20
C THR A 21 -7.04 -8.29 -10.06
N GLY A 22 -7.40 -9.49 -10.46
CA GLY A 22 -6.58 -10.38 -11.30
C GLY A 22 -5.48 -11.13 -10.52
N ALA A 23 -5.20 -10.78 -9.27
CA ALA A 23 -4.16 -11.46 -8.50
C ALA A 23 -4.56 -12.89 -8.15
N ILE A 24 -3.67 -13.84 -8.39
CA ILE A 24 -3.83 -15.24 -8.02
C ILE A 24 -3.46 -15.40 -6.54
N ALA A 25 -4.35 -16.01 -5.79
CA ALA A 25 -4.17 -16.32 -4.37
C ALA A 25 -4.92 -17.61 -4.03
N GLN A 26 -4.73 -18.14 -2.84
CA GLN A 26 -5.58 -19.25 -2.39
C GLN A 26 -7.06 -18.81 -2.36
N PHE A 27 -7.93 -19.67 -2.84
CA PHE A 27 -9.37 -19.42 -3.12
C PHE A 27 -9.64 -18.41 -4.25
N ALA A 28 -8.62 -18.05 -5.02
CA ALA A 28 -8.73 -17.23 -6.22
C ALA A 28 -7.73 -17.70 -7.28
N ALA A 29 -7.77 -19.00 -7.62
CA ALA A 29 -6.83 -19.63 -8.56
C ALA A 29 -6.96 -19.09 -10.00
N GLY A 30 -8.17 -18.65 -10.39
CA GLY A 30 -8.43 -17.98 -11.68
C GLY A 30 -8.22 -16.46 -11.65
N GLY A 31 -7.64 -15.94 -10.55
CA GLY A 31 -7.54 -14.52 -10.32
C GLY A 31 -8.75 -13.94 -9.57
N LYS A 32 -8.50 -12.95 -8.72
CA LYS A 32 -9.58 -12.27 -7.99
C LYS A 32 -10.38 -11.38 -8.92
N GLU A 33 -11.69 -11.60 -9.01
CA GLU A 33 -12.59 -10.85 -9.91
C GLU A 33 -12.96 -9.46 -9.39
N THR A 34 -13.05 -9.31 -8.06
CA THR A 34 -13.51 -8.05 -7.44
C THR A 34 -12.36 -7.08 -7.21
N LYS A 35 -12.67 -5.78 -7.23
CA LYS A 35 -11.68 -4.71 -6.94
C LYS A 35 -11.15 -4.81 -5.51
N LYS A 36 -9.89 -4.38 -5.34
CA LYS A 36 -9.30 -4.13 -4.03
C LYS A 36 -10.17 -3.11 -3.27
N LYS A 37 -10.46 -3.39 -2.00
CA LYS A 37 -11.14 -2.45 -1.12
C LYS A 37 -10.26 -1.23 -0.86
N ASP A 38 -10.75 -0.06 -1.21
CA ASP A 38 -10.08 1.20 -0.93
C ASP A 38 -10.47 1.73 0.45
N MET A 39 -9.71 1.30 1.46
CA MET A 39 -9.94 1.72 2.84
C MET A 39 -9.62 3.20 3.05
N ALA A 40 -8.67 3.74 2.29
CA ALA A 40 -8.30 5.15 2.40
C ALA A 40 -9.44 6.06 1.94
N SER A 41 -10.00 5.82 0.76
CA SER A 41 -11.15 6.58 0.25
C SER A 41 -12.37 6.48 1.16
N ILE A 42 -12.63 5.29 1.72
CA ILE A 42 -13.71 5.10 2.70
C ILE A 42 -13.48 5.97 3.94
N ALA A 43 -12.26 5.96 4.51
CA ALA A 43 -11.96 6.76 5.68
C ALA A 43 -11.98 8.27 5.40
N MET A 44 -11.44 8.71 4.25
CA MET A 44 -11.48 10.11 3.82
C MET A 44 -12.91 10.63 3.62
N SER A 45 -13.85 9.77 3.21
CA SER A 45 -15.26 10.17 2.99
C SER A 45 -15.96 10.63 4.25
N TYR A 46 -15.47 10.26 5.44
CA TYR A 46 -15.98 10.78 6.71
C TYR A 46 -15.64 12.27 6.92
N GLY A 47 -14.61 12.80 6.26
CA GLY A 47 -14.22 14.21 6.31
C GLY A 47 -13.49 14.66 7.58
N TYR A 48 -13.46 13.86 8.63
CA TYR A 48 -12.83 14.16 9.92
C TYR A 48 -11.78 13.11 10.36
N VAL A 49 -11.47 12.13 9.53
CA VAL A 49 -10.43 11.12 9.80
C VAL A 49 -9.14 11.56 9.12
N TYR A 50 -8.03 11.65 9.87
CA TYR A 50 -6.71 11.76 9.26
C TYR A 50 -6.37 10.45 8.56
N VAL A 51 -5.93 10.52 7.30
CA VAL A 51 -5.58 9.32 6.53
C VAL A 51 -4.21 9.47 5.91
N ALA A 52 -3.35 8.48 6.09
CA ALA A 52 -2.08 8.40 5.39
C ALA A 52 -1.89 7.02 4.77
N GLN A 53 -1.29 7.02 3.58
CA GLN A 53 -0.80 5.81 2.94
C GLN A 53 0.71 5.93 2.82
N ILE A 54 1.42 4.93 3.32
CA ILE A 54 2.88 4.96 3.50
C ILE A 54 3.54 3.70 2.95
N SER A 55 4.81 3.85 2.58
CA SER A 55 5.72 2.76 2.23
C SER A 55 7.11 3.14 2.73
N MET A 56 7.53 2.50 3.82
CA MET A 56 8.76 2.88 4.54
C MET A 56 10.01 2.73 3.67
N GLY A 57 10.08 1.68 2.86
CA GLY A 57 11.21 1.44 1.95
C GLY A 57 11.29 2.45 0.81
N ALA A 58 10.16 3.07 0.44
CA ALA A 58 10.13 4.09 -0.61
C ALA A 58 10.48 5.49 -0.08
N ASP A 59 9.95 5.84 1.10
CA ASP A 59 10.22 7.14 1.72
C ASP A 59 10.07 7.06 3.25
N PHE A 60 11.20 6.91 3.91
CA PHE A 60 11.27 6.86 5.37
C PHE A 60 10.84 8.19 6.01
N ASN A 61 11.21 9.32 5.41
CA ASN A 61 10.87 10.65 5.96
C ASN A 61 9.36 10.90 5.88
N GLN A 62 8.73 10.53 4.78
CA GLN A 62 7.27 10.60 4.63
C GLN A 62 6.57 9.71 5.66
N THR A 63 7.09 8.51 5.90
CA THR A 63 6.56 7.58 6.91
C THR A 63 6.61 8.20 8.31
N VAL A 64 7.75 8.75 8.73
CA VAL A 64 7.90 9.40 10.04
C VAL A 64 6.98 10.62 10.16
N LYS A 65 6.91 11.43 9.10
CA LYS A 65 6.04 12.61 9.07
C LYS A 65 4.56 12.23 9.20
N ALA A 66 4.11 11.22 8.47
CA ALA A 66 2.73 10.74 8.52
C ALA A 66 2.35 10.23 9.92
N ILE A 67 3.26 9.51 10.60
CA ILE A 67 3.05 9.04 11.97
C ILE A 67 2.97 10.22 12.96
N ALA A 68 3.89 11.18 12.85
CA ALA A 68 3.89 12.35 13.71
C ALA A 68 2.64 13.22 13.55
N GLU A 69 2.19 13.43 12.31
CA GLU A 69 0.95 14.16 12.03
C GLU A 69 -0.28 13.41 12.55
N ALA A 70 -0.33 12.08 12.40
CA ALA A 70 -1.41 11.25 12.91
C ALA A 70 -1.51 11.27 14.43
N GLU A 71 -0.37 11.31 15.13
CA GLU A 71 -0.30 11.40 16.59
C GLU A 71 -0.74 12.79 17.09
N ALA A 72 -0.35 13.84 16.39
CA ALA A 72 -0.72 15.21 16.73
C ALA A 72 -2.17 15.56 16.34
N TYR A 73 -2.82 14.80 15.47
CA TYR A 73 -4.18 15.08 15.02
C TYR A 73 -5.19 14.82 16.15
N PRO A 74 -6.08 15.81 16.51
CA PRO A 74 -7.00 15.68 17.62
C PRO A 74 -8.26 14.86 17.31
N GLY A 75 -8.16 13.87 16.43
CA GLY A 75 -9.26 13.02 15.97
C GLY A 75 -8.80 11.62 15.59
N PRO A 76 -9.70 10.81 15.04
CA PRO A 76 -9.34 9.48 14.58
C PRO A 76 -8.35 9.54 13.41
N SER A 77 -7.36 8.65 13.43
CA SER A 77 -6.32 8.56 12.41
C SER A 77 -6.19 7.14 11.86
N LEU A 78 -6.07 7.02 10.54
CA LEU A 78 -5.83 5.77 9.83
C LEU A 78 -4.53 5.87 9.02
N ILE A 79 -3.54 5.05 9.36
CA ILE A 79 -2.34 4.88 8.54
C ILE A 79 -2.38 3.51 7.90
N ILE A 80 -2.26 3.44 6.58
CA ILE A 80 -2.19 2.22 5.79
C ILE A 80 -0.76 2.08 5.27
N ALA A 81 -0.05 1.07 5.78
CA ALA A 81 1.32 0.78 5.41
C ALA A 81 1.37 -0.38 4.42
N TYR A 82 2.04 -0.20 3.30
CA TYR A 82 2.34 -1.31 2.40
C TYR A 82 3.31 -2.27 3.09
N ALA A 83 3.00 -3.54 3.08
CA ALA A 83 3.80 -4.56 3.75
C ALA A 83 3.93 -5.81 2.86
N PRO A 84 5.00 -5.91 2.04
CA PRO A 84 5.28 -7.12 1.27
C PRO A 84 5.33 -8.35 2.19
N CYS A 85 4.73 -9.44 1.75
CA CYS A 85 4.55 -10.65 2.52
C CYS A 85 5.31 -11.81 1.87
N ILE A 86 5.72 -12.79 2.67
CA ILE A 86 6.35 -14.02 2.17
C ILE A 86 5.49 -14.73 1.11
N ASN A 87 4.16 -14.64 1.22
CA ASN A 87 3.22 -15.22 0.25
C ASN A 87 3.16 -14.45 -1.09
N HIS A 88 3.80 -13.29 -1.21
CA HIS A 88 4.00 -12.62 -2.49
C HIS A 88 5.09 -13.29 -3.36
N GLY A 89 5.79 -14.29 -2.83
CA GLY A 89 6.83 -15.02 -3.54
C GLY A 89 7.99 -14.15 -3.96
N ILE A 90 8.45 -13.26 -3.08
CA ILE A 90 9.58 -12.37 -3.36
C ILE A 90 10.83 -13.22 -3.60
N LYS A 91 11.24 -13.36 -4.86
CA LYS A 91 12.36 -14.24 -5.29
C LYS A 91 13.70 -13.90 -4.60
N LYS A 92 13.92 -12.63 -4.27
CA LYS A 92 15.13 -12.15 -3.59
C LYS A 92 15.10 -12.35 -2.07
N GLY A 93 14.00 -12.91 -1.53
CA GLY A 93 13.80 -13.13 -0.11
C GLY A 93 13.32 -11.88 0.65
N MET A 94 12.77 -12.08 1.84
CA MET A 94 12.16 -11.02 2.66
C MET A 94 13.16 -9.95 3.15
N ALA A 95 14.46 -10.23 3.15
CA ALA A 95 15.49 -9.22 3.41
C ALA A 95 15.48 -8.06 2.39
N LYS A 96 14.80 -8.23 1.25
CA LYS A 96 14.62 -7.20 0.22
C LYS A 96 13.21 -6.59 0.22
N ALA A 97 12.43 -6.78 1.28
CA ALA A 97 11.07 -6.25 1.36
C ALA A 97 11.02 -4.73 1.15
N GLN A 98 11.93 -3.97 1.74
CA GLN A 98 12.00 -2.52 1.54
C GLN A 98 12.34 -2.13 0.09
N THR A 99 13.14 -2.92 -0.61
CA THR A 99 13.39 -2.71 -2.05
C THR A 99 12.11 -2.92 -2.87
N GLU A 100 11.29 -3.90 -2.50
CA GLU A 100 9.98 -4.12 -3.13
C GLU A 100 9.00 -2.96 -2.84
N GLU A 101 9.04 -2.42 -1.63
CA GLU A 101 8.27 -1.23 -1.26
C GLU A 101 8.66 -0.03 -2.12
N GLU A 102 9.96 0.20 -2.31
CA GLU A 102 10.50 1.25 -3.17
C GLU A 102 10.03 1.07 -4.62
N LEU A 103 10.19 -0.13 -5.18
CA LEU A 103 9.76 -0.45 -6.54
C LEU A 103 8.25 -0.26 -6.72
N ALA A 104 7.43 -0.69 -5.76
CA ALA A 104 5.98 -0.53 -5.82
C ALA A 104 5.57 0.95 -5.97
N VAL A 105 6.25 1.85 -5.26
CA VAL A 105 5.98 3.29 -5.38
C VAL A 105 6.52 3.85 -6.69
N LYS A 106 7.72 3.46 -7.12
CA LYS A 106 8.32 3.91 -8.38
C LYS A 106 7.47 3.61 -9.61
N VAL A 107 6.81 2.45 -9.64
CA VAL A 107 5.98 2.02 -10.76
C VAL A 107 4.52 2.46 -10.64
N GLY A 108 4.17 3.19 -9.58
CA GLY A 108 2.80 3.64 -9.35
C GLY A 108 1.84 2.53 -8.91
N TYR A 109 2.36 1.38 -8.47
CA TYR A 109 1.54 0.32 -7.88
C TYR A 109 1.03 0.71 -6.49
N TRP A 110 1.85 1.42 -5.73
CA TRP A 110 1.53 2.01 -4.45
C TRP A 110 1.78 3.51 -4.46
N HIS A 111 0.93 4.28 -3.75
CA HIS A 111 1.05 5.74 -3.68
C HIS A 111 1.16 6.18 -2.22
N ASN A 112 2.19 6.94 -1.92
CA ASN A 112 2.30 7.59 -0.61
C ASN A 112 1.56 8.92 -0.65
N PHE A 113 0.65 9.14 0.30
CA PHE A 113 -0.11 10.38 0.42
C PHE A 113 -0.55 10.59 1.86
N ARG A 114 -0.98 11.82 2.15
CA ARG A 114 -1.59 12.20 3.42
C ARG A 114 -2.84 13.04 3.16
N PHE A 115 -3.86 12.80 3.97
CA PHE A 115 -5.06 13.60 4.05
C PHE A 115 -5.23 14.08 5.49
N ASN A 116 -5.10 15.39 5.69
CA ASN A 116 -5.26 16.03 6.99
C ASN A 116 -6.51 16.93 6.99
N PRO A 117 -7.61 16.52 7.65
CA PRO A 117 -8.83 17.33 7.69
C PRO A 117 -8.68 18.70 8.37
N ALA A 118 -7.69 18.83 9.28
CA ALA A 118 -7.42 20.07 10.01
C ALA A 118 -6.51 21.05 9.25
N ALA A 119 -5.99 20.67 8.08
CA ALA A 119 -5.13 21.56 7.31
C ALA A 119 -5.90 22.78 6.79
N GLU A 120 -5.30 23.97 6.96
CA GLU A 120 -5.74 25.19 6.32
C GLU A 120 -5.34 25.14 4.83
N GLY A 121 -6.31 25.01 3.92
CA GLY A 121 -6.05 24.92 2.48
C GLY A 121 -6.17 23.51 1.93
N ASN A 122 -5.17 23.03 1.17
CA ASN A 122 -5.25 21.70 0.57
C ASN A 122 -5.08 20.60 1.63
N LYS A 123 -6.15 19.86 1.84
CA LYS A 123 -6.18 18.75 2.81
C LYS A 123 -5.49 17.49 2.31
N PHE A 124 -5.32 17.33 0.99
CA PHE A 124 -4.70 16.17 0.38
C PHE A 124 -3.31 16.50 -0.16
N SER A 125 -2.32 15.70 0.21
CA SER A 125 -0.94 15.80 -0.29
C SER A 125 -0.52 14.47 -0.91
N LEU A 126 -0.31 14.45 -2.22
CA LEU A 126 0.34 13.33 -2.89
C LEU A 126 1.85 13.44 -2.65
N ASP A 127 2.42 12.50 -1.92
CA ASP A 127 3.83 12.52 -1.52
C ASP A 127 4.72 11.73 -2.49
N SER A 128 4.16 10.73 -3.20
CA SER A 128 4.90 9.97 -4.21
C SER A 128 5.01 10.73 -5.54
N LYS A 129 6.14 10.54 -6.22
CA LYS A 129 6.37 11.10 -7.56
C LYS A 129 5.55 10.35 -8.61
N ALA A 130 5.40 10.97 -9.79
CA ALA A 130 4.84 10.29 -10.95
C ALA A 130 5.68 9.04 -11.31
N PRO A 131 5.06 7.92 -11.73
CA PRO A 131 5.78 6.72 -12.09
C PRO A 131 6.78 6.96 -13.23
N SER A 132 7.93 6.28 -13.17
CA SER A 132 8.90 6.25 -14.27
C SER A 132 8.69 4.98 -15.11
N ASP A 133 8.75 5.11 -16.43
CA ASP A 133 8.39 4.04 -17.39
C ASP A 133 9.32 2.80 -17.37
N GLY A 134 10.47 2.85 -16.71
CA GLY A 134 11.49 1.80 -16.81
C GLY A 134 11.37 0.63 -15.83
N ASP A 135 10.67 0.78 -14.72
CA ASP A 135 10.79 -0.13 -13.58
C ASP A 135 9.63 -1.14 -13.43
N TYR A 136 8.57 -1.02 -14.25
CA TYR A 136 7.36 -1.86 -14.11
C TYR A 136 7.66 -3.34 -14.33
N GLN A 137 8.49 -3.69 -15.32
CA GLN A 137 8.89 -5.07 -15.58
C GLN A 137 9.74 -5.65 -14.44
N ALA A 138 10.62 -4.84 -13.85
CA ALA A 138 11.41 -5.26 -12.69
C ALA A 138 10.51 -5.59 -11.50
N PHE A 139 9.48 -4.78 -11.23
CA PHE A 139 8.51 -5.02 -10.17
C PHE A 139 7.70 -6.30 -10.41
N LEU A 140 7.19 -6.53 -11.63
CA LEU A 140 6.42 -7.72 -11.97
C LEU A 140 7.25 -9.01 -11.92
N THR A 141 8.52 -8.95 -12.30
CA THR A 141 9.38 -10.14 -12.34
C THR A 141 9.81 -10.63 -10.97
N VAL A 142 9.68 -9.81 -9.94
CA VAL A 142 10.07 -10.14 -8.57
C VAL A 142 8.95 -10.86 -7.81
N ARG A 143 7.70 -10.76 -8.28
CA ARG A 143 6.52 -11.32 -7.61
C ARG A 143 6.02 -12.59 -8.29
N PHE A 144 5.72 -13.61 -7.49
CA PHE A 144 5.00 -14.81 -7.96
C PHE A 144 3.49 -14.59 -8.12
N VAL A 145 2.94 -13.56 -7.55
CA VAL A 145 1.54 -13.19 -7.76
C VAL A 145 1.44 -12.53 -9.13
N THR A 146 1.53 -13.37 -10.16
CA THR A 146 1.31 -12.96 -11.54
C THR A 146 -0.13 -12.50 -11.70
N THR A 147 -0.31 -11.21 -11.92
CA THR A 147 -1.43 -10.71 -12.70
C THR A 147 -1.33 -11.35 -14.08
N LEU A 148 -2.34 -12.12 -14.47
CA LEU A 148 -2.54 -12.52 -15.87
C LEU A 148 -2.73 -11.26 -16.71
#